data_6f452de282d6eb9e7ebcf85b2698f8da
#
_entry.id   6f452de282d6eb9e7ebcf85b2698f8da
#
_cell.length_a   1.000
_cell.length_b   1.000
_cell.length_c   1.000
_cell.angle_alpha   90.00
_cell.angle_beta   90.00
_cell.angle_gamma   90.00
#
_symmetry.space_group_name_H-M   'P 1'
#
loop_
_entity.id
_entity.type
_entity.pdbx_description
1 polymer ?
#
loop_
_entity_poly.entity_id
_entity_poly.type
_entity_poly.pdbx_seq_one_letter_code
_entity_poly.pdbx_strand_id
1 'polypeptide(L)'
;MPILNVCNLCKTYQAGEAEVKALDNVSFTVEKGEFVSIIGPSGSGKSTLLHILAGIDRPTSGKVYVDGEDIYAKSEKELAYYRRRKAGLIYQFYNLVPTLTVEENITLPCRLDKKKTDKETLDRLLDTLGMKERRSHLPSQLSGGQQQRCAIGRVLFTNPALMLADEPTGNLDSKSAAEVMELLGSA
;
A
#
# COMPACT_ATOMS: atom_id res chain seq x y z
N MET A 1 13.70 -3.47 17.58
CA MET A 1 12.30 -3.02 17.81
C MET A 1 11.52 -3.30 16.53
N PRO A 2 10.36 -3.96 16.64
CA PRO A 2 9.54 -4.26 15.47
C PRO A 2 9.14 -2.97 14.74
N ILE A 3 9.10 -3.04 13.41
CA ILE A 3 8.61 -1.93 12.58
C ILE A 3 7.09 -1.77 12.72
N LEU A 4 6.39 -2.89 12.92
CA LEU A 4 4.95 -2.95 13.14
C LEU A 4 4.65 -3.76 14.40
N ASN A 5 3.80 -3.22 15.26
CA ASN A 5 3.26 -3.93 16.41
C ASN A 5 1.74 -3.71 16.50
N VAL A 6 0.98 -4.79 16.40
CA VAL A 6 -0.48 -4.82 16.46
C VAL A 6 -0.89 -5.46 17.77
N CYS A 7 -1.74 -4.76 18.54
CA CYS A 7 -2.15 -5.18 19.86
C CYS A 7 -3.68 -5.25 19.99
N ASN A 8 -4.20 -6.47 20.20
CA ASN A 8 -5.63 -6.75 20.46
C ASN A 8 -6.59 -6.03 19.50
N LEU A 9 -6.24 -6.02 18.21
CA LEU A 9 -6.94 -5.28 17.20
C LEU A 9 -8.30 -5.91 16.91
N CYS A 10 -9.36 -5.13 17.03
CA CYS A 10 -10.72 -5.53 16.69
C CYS A 10 -11.34 -4.55 15.69
N LYS A 11 -12.14 -5.08 14.77
CA LYS A 11 -12.95 -4.27 13.85
C LYS A 11 -14.31 -4.90 13.67
N THR A 12 -15.34 -4.12 13.97
CA THR A 12 -16.75 -4.47 13.74
C THR A 12 -17.39 -3.43 12.84
N TYR A 13 -18.10 -3.89 11.82
CA TYR A 13 -18.92 -3.05 10.95
C TYR A 13 -20.40 -3.25 11.25
N GLN A 14 -21.17 -2.18 11.21
CA GLN A 14 -22.61 -2.23 11.26
C GLN A 14 -23.17 -2.44 9.84
N ALA A 15 -23.89 -3.51 9.62
CA ALA A 15 -24.55 -3.85 8.36
C ALA A 15 -26.08 -3.91 8.59
N GLY A 16 -26.73 -2.75 8.66
CA GLY A 16 -28.12 -2.64 9.10
C GLY A 16 -28.26 -3.00 10.58
N GLU A 17 -29.10 -4.02 10.90
CA GLU A 17 -29.26 -4.54 12.26
C GLU A 17 -28.22 -5.59 12.65
N ALA A 18 -27.42 -6.09 11.69
CA ALA A 18 -26.41 -7.10 11.93
C ALA A 18 -25.03 -6.46 12.17
N GLU A 19 -24.26 -7.06 13.08
CA GLU A 19 -22.86 -6.73 13.29
C GLU A 19 -21.96 -7.74 12.58
N VAL A 20 -21.00 -7.26 11.80
CA VAL A 20 -19.97 -8.09 11.15
C VAL A 20 -18.62 -7.82 11.83
N LYS A 21 -18.15 -8.81 12.58
CA LYS A 21 -16.85 -8.78 13.23
C LYS A 21 -15.76 -9.18 12.22
N ALA A 22 -15.14 -8.19 11.59
CA ALA A 22 -14.12 -8.41 10.56
C ALA A 22 -12.76 -8.77 11.15
N LEU A 23 -12.40 -8.21 12.32
CA LEU A 23 -11.20 -8.56 13.08
C LEU A 23 -11.58 -8.82 14.54
N ASP A 24 -11.00 -9.89 15.10
CA ASP A 24 -11.26 -10.31 16.47
C ASP A 24 -9.94 -10.55 17.22
N ASN A 25 -9.56 -9.59 18.06
CA ASN A 25 -8.43 -9.67 18.97
C ASN A 25 -7.09 -10.08 18.29
N VAL A 26 -6.80 -9.49 17.13
CA VAL A 26 -5.60 -9.79 16.34
C VAL A 26 -4.39 -9.11 16.95
N SER A 27 -3.32 -9.88 17.23
CA SER A 27 -2.06 -9.37 17.75
C SER A 27 -0.87 -10.05 17.06
N PHE A 28 0.08 -9.28 16.58
CA PHE A 28 1.34 -9.75 15.98
C PHE A 28 2.35 -8.61 15.86
N THR A 29 3.59 -8.98 15.57
CA THR A 29 4.69 -8.04 15.31
C THR A 29 5.36 -8.38 13.98
N VAL A 30 5.96 -7.37 13.33
CA VAL A 30 6.79 -7.53 12.14
C VAL A 30 8.08 -6.78 12.37
N GLU A 31 9.22 -7.42 12.13
CA GLU A 31 10.53 -6.80 12.22
C GLU A 31 10.89 -6.04 10.94
N LYS A 32 11.82 -5.11 11.04
CA LYS A 32 12.26 -4.34 9.88
C LYS A 32 12.93 -5.24 8.84
N GLY A 33 12.49 -5.15 7.58
CA GLY A 33 12.99 -5.98 6.47
C GLY A 33 12.36 -7.37 6.41
N GLU A 34 11.37 -7.66 7.25
CA GLU A 34 10.64 -8.93 7.20
C GLU A 34 9.57 -8.88 6.11
N PHE A 35 9.45 -9.98 5.36
CA PHE A 35 8.36 -10.21 4.41
C PHE A 35 7.32 -11.15 5.03
N VAL A 36 6.10 -10.66 5.22
CA VAL A 36 5.00 -11.39 5.88
C VAL A 36 3.86 -11.64 4.89
N SER A 37 3.39 -12.87 4.79
CA SER A 37 2.21 -13.24 4.02
C SER A 37 1.03 -13.53 4.94
N ILE A 38 -0.12 -12.86 4.68
CA ILE A 38 -1.37 -13.07 5.40
C ILE A 38 -2.27 -13.94 4.53
N ILE A 39 -2.54 -15.16 4.98
CA ILE A 39 -3.30 -16.18 4.24
C ILE A 39 -4.64 -16.42 4.92
N GLY A 40 -5.69 -16.62 4.13
CA GLY A 40 -7.03 -16.94 4.61
C GLY A 40 -8.08 -16.88 3.50
N PRO A 41 -9.28 -17.43 3.73
CA PRO A 41 -10.37 -17.43 2.76
C PRO A 41 -10.86 -16.01 2.45
N SER A 42 -11.63 -15.85 1.39
CA SER A 42 -12.31 -14.58 1.10
C SER A 42 -13.23 -14.20 2.28
N GLY A 43 -13.27 -12.91 2.62
CA GLY A 43 -14.05 -12.40 3.75
C GLY A 43 -13.45 -12.62 5.14
N SER A 44 -12.22 -13.17 5.26
CA SER A 44 -11.56 -13.39 6.57
C SER A 44 -10.95 -12.13 7.20
N GLY A 45 -11.18 -10.93 6.63
CA GLY A 45 -10.72 -9.67 7.21
C GLY A 45 -9.34 -9.19 6.74
N LYS A 46 -8.68 -9.87 5.78
CA LYS A 46 -7.31 -9.50 5.30
C LYS A 46 -7.24 -8.05 4.80
N SER A 47 -8.12 -7.66 3.89
CA SER A 47 -8.17 -6.28 3.37
C SER A 47 -8.52 -5.28 4.46
N THR A 48 -9.43 -5.63 5.39
CA THR A 48 -9.75 -4.80 6.56
C THR A 48 -8.51 -4.55 7.42
N LEU A 49 -7.73 -5.61 7.70
CA LEU A 49 -6.47 -5.48 8.43
C LEU A 49 -5.51 -4.54 7.71
N LEU A 50 -5.27 -4.76 6.40
CA LEU A 50 -4.38 -3.91 5.60
C LEU A 50 -4.84 -2.44 5.56
N HIS A 51 -6.14 -2.18 5.42
CA HIS A 51 -6.69 -0.82 5.46
C HIS A 51 -6.47 -0.14 6.81
N ILE A 52 -6.61 -0.88 7.92
CA ILE A 52 -6.30 -0.36 9.24
C ILE A 52 -4.79 -0.10 9.37
N LEU A 53 -3.92 -1.03 8.97
CA LEU A 53 -2.47 -0.82 9.00
C LEU A 53 -2.03 0.37 8.13
N ALA A 54 -2.71 0.61 7.02
CA ALA A 54 -2.48 1.76 6.15
C ALA A 54 -3.02 3.08 6.71
N GLY A 55 -3.77 3.08 7.82
CA GLY A 55 -4.41 4.28 8.38
C GLY A 55 -5.58 4.80 7.54
N ILE A 56 -6.24 3.94 6.76
CA ILE A 56 -7.41 4.28 5.92
C ILE A 56 -8.69 4.09 6.71
N ASP A 57 -8.80 2.95 7.43
CA ASP A 57 -9.93 2.66 8.30
C ASP A 57 -9.48 2.65 9.77
N ARG A 58 -10.36 3.02 10.69
CA ARG A 58 -10.08 3.01 12.13
C ARG A 58 -10.52 1.70 12.77
N PRO A 59 -9.74 1.12 13.68
CA PRO A 59 -10.17 -0.03 14.45
C PRO A 59 -11.33 0.34 15.40
N THR A 60 -12.14 -0.64 15.77
CA THR A 60 -13.14 -0.50 16.84
C THR A 60 -12.45 -0.47 18.20
N SER A 61 -11.40 -1.28 18.39
CA SER A 61 -10.55 -1.27 19.59
C SER A 61 -9.18 -1.86 19.25
N GLY A 62 -8.25 -1.79 20.21
CA GLY A 62 -6.87 -2.20 20.03
C GLY A 62 -5.97 -1.07 19.53
N LYS A 63 -4.71 -1.37 19.25
CA LYS A 63 -3.69 -0.38 18.87
C LYS A 63 -2.80 -0.88 17.77
N VAL A 64 -2.31 0.04 16.95
CA VAL A 64 -1.33 -0.21 15.90
C VAL A 64 -0.16 0.75 16.09
N TYR A 65 1.02 0.21 16.30
CA TYR A 65 2.25 0.98 16.40
C TYR A 65 3.09 0.74 15.15
N VAL A 66 3.51 1.81 14.51
CA VAL A 66 4.46 1.77 13.39
C VAL A 66 5.66 2.62 13.76
N ASP A 67 6.85 2.04 13.69
CA ASP A 67 8.10 2.69 14.10
C ASP A 67 8.01 3.23 15.55
N GLY A 68 7.34 2.48 16.44
CA GLY A 68 7.10 2.82 17.85
C GLY A 68 6.00 3.84 18.13
N GLU A 69 5.36 4.42 17.11
CA GLU A 69 4.31 5.42 17.26
C GLU A 69 2.90 4.83 17.07
N ASP A 70 1.99 5.08 18.03
CA ASP A 70 0.57 4.72 17.88
C ASP A 70 -0.05 5.58 16.76
N ILE A 71 -0.39 4.95 15.62
CA ILE A 71 -0.89 5.69 14.46
C ILE A 71 -2.29 6.26 14.68
N TYR A 72 -3.09 5.68 15.61
CA TYR A 72 -4.45 6.13 15.88
C TYR A 72 -4.56 7.14 17.03
N ALA A 73 -3.46 7.43 17.72
CA ALA A 73 -3.34 8.62 18.57
C ALA A 73 -3.16 9.90 17.76
N LYS A 74 -2.92 9.79 16.45
CA LYS A 74 -2.70 10.91 15.53
C LYS A 74 -4.03 11.56 15.09
N SER A 75 -3.97 12.86 14.81
CA SER A 75 -5.05 13.61 14.13
C SER A 75 -5.23 13.14 12.68
N GLU A 76 -6.37 13.47 12.06
CA GLU A 76 -6.63 13.14 10.63
C GLU A 76 -5.58 13.73 9.67
N LYS A 77 -5.06 14.92 10.00
CA LYS A 77 -3.98 15.55 9.23
C LYS A 77 -2.68 14.73 9.32
N GLU A 78 -2.33 14.27 10.50
CA GLU A 78 -1.14 13.45 10.71
C GLU A 78 -1.30 12.05 10.11
N LEU A 79 -2.50 11.44 10.17
CA LEU A 79 -2.80 10.20 9.45
C LEU A 79 -2.67 10.39 7.92
N ALA A 80 -3.07 11.54 7.39
CA ALA A 80 -2.84 11.83 5.97
C ALA A 80 -1.34 11.92 5.62
N TYR A 81 -0.50 12.44 6.52
CA TYR A 81 0.97 12.39 6.36
C TYR A 81 1.52 10.97 6.49
N TYR A 82 1.01 10.19 7.45
CA TYR A 82 1.37 8.78 7.61
C TYR A 82 1.13 7.99 6.32
N ARG A 83 -0.08 8.07 5.74
CA ARG A 83 -0.42 7.41 4.45
C ARG A 83 0.48 7.82 3.29
N ARG A 84 0.96 9.05 3.25
CA ARG A 84 1.81 9.54 2.15
C ARG A 84 3.28 9.20 2.31
N ARG A 85 3.75 9.01 3.55
CA ARG A 85 5.19 8.99 3.85
C ARG A 85 5.67 7.72 4.53
N LYS A 86 4.83 7.05 5.29
CA LYS A 86 5.21 5.93 6.15
C LYS A 86 4.56 4.61 5.74
N ALA A 87 3.35 4.63 5.19
CA ALA A 87 2.63 3.45 4.75
C ALA A 87 2.35 3.53 3.25
N GLY A 88 2.85 2.57 2.49
CA GLY A 88 2.52 2.39 1.08
C GLY A 88 1.53 1.24 0.93
N LEU A 89 0.38 1.48 0.31
CA LEU A 89 -0.61 0.43 0.03
C LEU A 89 -0.75 0.22 -1.48
N ILE A 90 -0.53 -1.02 -1.89
CA ILE A 90 -0.73 -1.53 -3.24
C ILE A 90 -2.07 -2.28 -3.24
N TYR A 91 -2.97 -1.88 -4.14
CA TYR A 91 -4.31 -2.45 -4.25
C TYR A 91 -4.40 -3.48 -5.37
N GLN A 92 -5.36 -4.36 -5.29
CA GLN A 92 -5.76 -5.26 -6.37
C GLN A 92 -6.21 -4.50 -7.63
N PHE A 93 -6.97 -3.41 -7.46
CA PHE A 93 -7.31 -2.47 -8.54
C PHE A 93 -6.36 -1.28 -8.47
N TYR A 94 -5.43 -1.17 -9.31
CA TYR A 94 -4.27 -0.27 -9.42
C TYR A 94 -4.44 1.14 -8.82
N ASN A 95 -5.66 1.67 -8.76
CA ASN A 95 -6.03 2.99 -8.22
C ASN A 95 -5.13 4.13 -8.75
N LEU A 96 -4.82 4.06 -10.05
CA LEU A 96 -4.13 5.14 -10.75
C LEU A 96 -5.11 6.29 -11.03
N VAL A 97 -4.61 7.52 -10.98
CA VAL A 97 -5.38 8.69 -11.42
C VAL A 97 -5.40 8.69 -12.94
N PRO A 98 -6.58 8.54 -13.58
CA PRO A 98 -6.68 8.24 -15.02
C PRO A 98 -6.21 9.40 -15.94
N THR A 99 -6.20 10.62 -15.42
CA THR A 99 -5.78 11.84 -16.14
C THR A 99 -4.30 12.17 -15.94
N LEU A 100 -3.59 11.41 -15.12
CA LEU A 100 -2.16 11.59 -14.88
C LEU A 100 -1.35 10.54 -15.65
N THR A 101 -0.20 10.94 -16.16
CA THR A 101 0.78 10.05 -16.79
C THR A 101 1.39 9.07 -15.77
N VAL A 102 2.16 8.09 -16.25
CA VAL A 102 2.94 7.17 -15.40
C VAL A 102 3.83 7.96 -14.44
N GLU A 103 4.64 8.90 -14.95
CA GLU A 103 5.49 9.74 -14.12
C GLU A 103 4.71 10.50 -13.06
N GLU A 104 3.61 11.11 -13.45
CA GLU A 104 2.78 11.91 -12.55
C GLU A 104 2.09 11.05 -11.49
N ASN A 105 1.63 9.83 -11.83
CA ASN A 105 1.09 8.89 -10.86
C ASN A 105 2.15 8.43 -9.85
N ILE A 106 3.36 8.10 -10.31
CA ILE A 106 4.47 7.68 -9.45
C ILE A 106 4.87 8.82 -8.48
N THR A 107 4.97 10.05 -8.99
CA THR A 107 5.44 11.20 -8.20
C THR A 107 4.35 11.90 -7.40
N LEU A 108 3.09 11.49 -7.56
CA LEU A 108 1.92 12.14 -6.94
C LEU A 108 2.06 12.37 -5.42
N PRO A 109 2.49 11.40 -4.59
CA PRO A 109 2.63 11.63 -3.16
C PRO A 109 3.64 12.74 -2.83
N CYS A 110 4.76 12.81 -3.54
CA CYS A 110 5.77 13.86 -3.36
C CYS A 110 5.24 15.23 -3.80
N ARG A 111 4.48 15.29 -4.89
CA ARG A 111 3.83 16.53 -5.36
C ARG A 111 2.81 17.06 -4.35
N LEU A 112 2.01 16.16 -3.72
CA LEU A 112 1.09 16.54 -2.66
C LEU A 112 1.80 17.08 -1.41
N ASP A 113 3.01 16.61 -1.15
CA ASP A 113 3.88 17.12 -0.07
C ASP A 113 4.67 18.37 -0.46
N LYS A 114 4.46 18.90 -1.69
CA LYS A 114 5.21 20.04 -2.26
C LYS A 114 6.73 19.82 -2.27
N LYS A 115 7.18 18.56 -2.31
CA LYS A 115 8.59 18.20 -2.44
C LYS A 115 8.99 18.20 -3.91
N LYS A 116 10.24 18.59 -4.17
CA LYS A 116 10.81 18.43 -5.52
C LYS A 116 10.97 16.95 -5.83
N THR A 117 10.60 16.56 -7.04
CA THR A 117 10.86 15.22 -7.56
C THR A 117 12.35 15.07 -7.83
N ASP A 118 12.96 14.08 -7.24
CA ASP A 118 14.30 13.66 -7.60
C ASP A 118 14.25 12.89 -8.93
N LYS A 119 14.73 13.55 -9.98
CA LYS A 119 14.68 13.02 -11.35
C LYS A 119 15.55 11.77 -11.51
N GLU A 120 16.71 11.73 -10.88
CA GLU A 120 17.63 10.59 -10.98
C GLU A 120 17.02 9.34 -10.33
N THR A 121 16.44 9.48 -9.14
CA THR A 121 15.71 8.40 -8.47
C THR A 121 14.50 7.94 -9.28
N LEU A 122 13.76 8.88 -9.90
CA LEU A 122 12.63 8.54 -10.76
C LEU A 122 13.08 7.77 -12.01
N ASP A 123 14.14 8.20 -12.66
CA ASP A 123 14.66 7.56 -13.88
C ASP A 123 15.13 6.13 -13.58
N ARG A 124 15.87 5.92 -12.49
CA ARG A 124 16.27 4.58 -12.02
C ARG A 124 15.06 3.69 -11.71
N LEU A 125 14.06 4.25 -11.03
CA LEU A 125 12.84 3.49 -10.72
C LEU A 125 12.07 3.10 -11.98
N LEU A 126 11.91 4.02 -12.93
CA LEU A 126 11.25 3.73 -14.21
C LEU A 126 12.00 2.65 -15.02
N ASP A 127 13.33 2.62 -14.97
CA ASP A 127 14.14 1.56 -15.57
C ASP A 127 13.88 0.21 -14.87
N THR A 128 13.92 0.17 -13.54
CA THR A 128 13.64 -1.04 -12.74
C THR A 128 12.23 -1.60 -13.01
N LEU A 129 11.24 -0.71 -13.17
CA LEU A 129 9.87 -1.09 -13.49
C LEU A 129 9.66 -1.50 -14.95
N GLY A 130 10.64 -1.31 -15.84
CA GLY A 130 10.48 -1.45 -17.29
C GLY A 130 9.46 -0.48 -17.88
N MET A 131 9.36 0.73 -17.31
CA MET A 131 8.34 1.73 -17.66
C MET A 131 8.91 3.01 -18.30
N LYS A 132 10.20 3.06 -18.58
CA LYS A 132 10.88 4.25 -19.12
C LYS A 132 10.23 4.78 -20.39
N GLU A 133 9.99 3.88 -21.36
CA GLU A 133 9.33 4.20 -22.64
C GLU A 133 7.83 4.52 -22.49
N ARG A 134 7.27 4.29 -21.32
CA ARG A 134 5.85 4.55 -20.98
C ARG A 134 5.66 5.74 -20.04
N ARG A 135 6.73 6.46 -19.73
CA ARG A 135 6.75 7.58 -18.79
C ARG A 135 5.62 8.59 -18.98
N SER A 136 5.32 8.97 -20.23
CA SER A 136 4.28 9.94 -20.59
C SER A 136 2.93 9.31 -20.93
N HIS A 137 2.78 7.98 -20.83
CA HIS A 137 1.51 7.31 -21.14
C HIS A 137 0.51 7.52 -20.01
N LEU A 138 -0.77 7.58 -20.38
CA LEU A 138 -1.90 7.55 -19.45
C LEU A 138 -2.25 6.11 -19.07
N PRO A 139 -2.91 5.87 -17.93
CA PRO A 139 -3.33 4.54 -17.50
C PRO A 139 -4.12 3.76 -18.55
N SER A 140 -4.98 4.42 -19.34
CA SER A 140 -5.75 3.81 -20.44
C SER A 140 -4.92 3.25 -21.59
N GLN A 141 -3.64 3.61 -21.67
CA GLN A 141 -2.69 3.17 -22.69
C GLN A 141 -1.79 2.03 -22.20
N LEU A 142 -2.02 1.54 -20.98
CA LEU A 142 -1.20 0.53 -20.30
C LEU A 142 -1.96 -0.79 -20.16
N SER A 143 -1.22 -1.91 -20.29
CA SER A 143 -1.73 -3.22 -19.89
C SER A 143 -1.96 -3.30 -18.37
N GLY A 144 -2.72 -4.28 -17.88
CA GLY A 144 -2.94 -4.49 -16.45
C GLY A 144 -1.64 -4.62 -15.66
N GLY A 145 -0.69 -5.42 -16.15
CA GLY A 145 0.63 -5.57 -15.52
C GLY A 145 1.44 -4.25 -15.50
N GLN A 146 1.33 -3.42 -16.55
CA GLN A 146 1.97 -2.12 -16.58
C GLN A 146 1.32 -1.14 -15.61
N GLN A 147 -0.02 -1.16 -15.48
CA GLN A 147 -0.73 -0.35 -14.48
C GLN A 147 -0.33 -0.75 -13.06
N GLN A 148 -0.21 -2.05 -12.79
CA GLN A 148 0.24 -2.55 -11.49
C GLN A 148 1.68 -2.13 -11.19
N ARG A 149 2.61 -2.25 -12.15
CA ARG A 149 3.98 -1.75 -11.97
C ARG A 149 4.03 -0.25 -11.70
N CYS A 150 3.16 0.54 -12.35
CA CYS A 150 3.03 1.97 -12.06
C CYS A 150 2.53 2.22 -10.62
N ALA A 151 1.53 1.44 -10.15
CA ALA A 151 1.02 1.54 -8.79
C ALA A 151 2.08 1.17 -7.74
N ILE A 152 2.87 0.12 -7.99
CA ILE A 152 4.02 -0.26 -7.17
C ILE A 152 5.07 0.85 -7.18
N GLY A 153 5.40 1.39 -8.34
CA GLY A 153 6.34 2.51 -8.49
C GLY A 153 5.94 3.72 -7.65
N ARG A 154 4.65 4.04 -7.57
CA ARG A 154 4.13 5.11 -6.71
C ARG A 154 4.42 4.87 -5.23
N VAL A 155 4.37 3.62 -4.79
CA VAL A 155 4.70 3.24 -3.42
C VAL A 155 6.22 3.27 -3.20
N LEU A 156 7.00 2.61 -4.06
CA LEU A 156 8.46 2.54 -3.95
C LEU A 156 9.12 3.93 -3.99
N PHE A 157 8.59 4.85 -4.80
CA PHE A 157 9.12 6.20 -4.92
C PHE A 157 9.08 6.99 -3.61
N THR A 158 8.15 6.66 -2.71
CA THR A 158 8.05 7.31 -1.39
C THR A 158 8.96 6.69 -0.35
N ASN A 159 9.55 5.53 -0.62
CA ASN A 159 10.37 4.74 0.31
C ASN A 159 9.70 4.62 1.70
N PRO A 160 8.53 3.98 1.79
CA PRO A 160 7.75 3.93 3.02
C PRO A 160 8.39 3.00 4.05
N ALA A 161 8.13 3.23 5.35
CA ALA A 161 8.56 2.36 6.41
C ALA A 161 7.82 1.00 6.41
N LEU A 162 6.57 1.00 5.93
CA LEU A 162 5.71 -0.18 5.83
C LEU A 162 5.10 -0.25 4.43
N MET A 163 5.35 -1.36 3.73
CA MET A 163 4.71 -1.66 2.45
C MET A 163 3.63 -2.72 2.65
N LEU A 164 2.43 -2.43 2.20
CA LEU A 164 1.25 -3.29 2.30
C LEU A 164 0.77 -3.62 0.88
N ALA A 165 0.38 -4.86 0.64
CA ALA A 165 -0.14 -5.30 -0.65
C ALA A 165 -1.40 -6.15 -0.48
N ASP A 166 -2.52 -5.68 -1.01
CA ASP A 166 -3.81 -6.38 -0.99
C ASP A 166 -4.04 -7.03 -2.35
N GLU A 167 -3.82 -8.35 -2.42
CA GLU A 167 -3.93 -9.17 -3.63
C GLU A 167 -3.25 -8.54 -4.87
N PRO A 168 -1.95 -8.17 -4.80
CA PRO A 168 -1.29 -7.34 -5.83
C PRO A 168 -1.20 -8.00 -7.21
N THR A 169 -1.52 -9.29 -7.30
CA THR A 169 -1.47 -10.10 -8.53
C THR A 169 -2.85 -10.62 -8.97
N GLY A 170 -3.91 -10.34 -8.22
CA GLY A 170 -5.23 -10.94 -8.41
C GLY A 170 -5.88 -10.69 -9.77
N ASN A 171 -5.48 -9.62 -10.47
CA ASN A 171 -6.01 -9.23 -11.79
C ASN A 171 -4.97 -9.39 -12.92
N LEU A 172 -3.90 -10.15 -12.70
CA LEU A 172 -2.80 -10.30 -13.64
C LEU A 172 -2.73 -11.71 -14.22
N ASP A 173 -2.23 -11.82 -15.45
CA ASP A 173 -1.78 -13.09 -16.00
C ASP A 173 -0.55 -13.63 -15.24
N SER A 174 -0.28 -14.95 -15.36
CA SER A 174 0.77 -15.61 -14.57
C SER A 174 2.16 -15.02 -14.77
N LYS A 175 2.51 -14.52 -15.97
CA LYS A 175 3.79 -13.90 -16.23
C LYS A 175 3.93 -12.55 -15.53
N SER A 176 2.95 -11.69 -15.71
CA SER A 176 2.88 -10.38 -15.03
C SER A 176 2.84 -10.52 -13.51
N ALA A 177 2.15 -11.56 -13.00
CA ALA A 177 2.11 -11.85 -11.57
C ALA A 177 3.50 -12.22 -11.02
N ALA A 178 4.26 -13.07 -11.74
CA ALA A 178 5.63 -13.44 -11.33
C ALA A 178 6.56 -12.20 -11.31
N GLU A 179 6.51 -11.35 -12.34
CA GLU A 179 7.30 -10.13 -12.43
C GLU A 179 6.99 -9.15 -11.26
N VAL A 180 5.70 -9.03 -10.88
CA VAL A 180 5.27 -8.20 -9.75
C VAL A 180 5.75 -8.76 -8.42
N MET A 181 5.69 -10.08 -8.21
CA MET A 181 6.16 -10.70 -6.97
C MET A 181 7.68 -10.61 -6.81
N GLU A 182 8.44 -10.76 -7.89
CA GLU A 182 9.89 -10.54 -7.89
C GLU A 182 10.25 -9.10 -7.51
N LEU A 183 9.53 -8.12 -8.07
CA LEU A 183 9.72 -6.70 -7.76
C LEU A 183 9.44 -6.41 -6.28
N LEU A 184 8.35 -6.96 -5.71
CA LEU A 184 8.01 -6.78 -4.30
C LEU A 184 8.99 -7.48 -3.35
N GLY A 185 9.54 -8.64 -3.75
CA GLY A 185 10.53 -9.36 -2.95
C GLY A 185 11.93 -8.73 -2.96
N SER A 186 12.21 -7.84 -3.92
CA SER A 186 13.48 -7.11 -4.03
C SER A 186 13.46 -5.71 -3.41
N ALA A 187 12.30 -5.26 -2.94
CA ALA A 187 12.08 -3.93 -2.36
C ALA A 187 12.32 -3.89 -0.86
#